data_a0bc096ec95743c860036b3545869742
#
_entry.id   a0bc096ec95743c860036b3545869742
#
_cell.length_a   1.000
_cell.length_b   1.000
_cell.length_c   1.000
_cell.angle_alpha   90.00
_cell.angle_beta   90.00
_cell.angle_gamma   90.00
#
_symmetry.space_group_name_H-M   'P 1'
#
loop_
_entity.id
_entity.type
_entity.pdbx_description
1 polymer ?
#
loop_
_entity_poly.entity_id
_entity_poly.type
_entity_poly.pdbx_seq_one_letter_code
_entity_poly.pdbx_strand_id
1 'polypeptide(L)'
;LWEDDSRCVVAMVSRFAPGKGFDLIEGMLERAVKEMHIQVAFLGSGDPHVEWWLGEMQRKQPGVVGNWIGYHEDLAHILYAGSDLYLMPSLFEPCGLSQMYAMRYGSLPVVRRTGGLADTVWNYQEWDGGGDGFVFDDYRAESLYYTLGWAVSTFFDRPQHFRSMRHRVMSRDFSWDADVGKYEDVYRHAIAK
;
A
#
# COMPACT_ATOMS: atom_id res chain seq x y z
N LEU A 1 -5.82 16.22 -4.86
CA LEU A 1 -6.55 15.49 -5.93
C LEU A 1 -7.84 16.23 -6.27
N TRP A 2 -8.35 16.03 -7.48
CA TRP A 2 -9.70 16.49 -7.84
C TRP A 2 -10.72 15.46 -7.33
N GLU A 3 -11.94 15.90 -7.07
CA GLU A 3 -13.04 15.01 -6.78
C GLU A 3 -13.45 14.27 -8.07
N ASP A 4 -13.26 12.94 -8.07
CA ASP A 4 -13.54 12.08 -9.23
C ASP A 4 -13.84 10.66 -8.74
N ASP A 5 -15.11 10.37 -8.49
CA ASP A 5 -15.58 9.07 -7.99
C ASP A 5 -15.40 7.92 -9.01
N SER A 6 -15.03 8.23 -10.24
CA SER A 6 -14.80 7.22 -11.28
C SER A 6 -13.40 6.62 -11.24
N ARG A 7 -12.48 7.17 -10.45
CA ARG A 7 -11.08 6.74 -10.39
C ARG A 7 -10.79 5.91 -9.15
N CYS A 8 -9.91 4.92 -9.31
CA CYS A 8 -9.35 4.21 -8.17
C CYS A 8 -8.29 5.10 -7.49
N VAL A 9 -8.43 5.32 -6.19
CA VAL A 9 -7.51 6.14 -5.40
C VAL A 9 -6.41 5.27 -4.80
N VAL A 10 -5.17 5.62 -5.10
CA VAL A 10 -3.97 4.92 -4.61
C VAL A 10 -3.22 5.84 -3.65
N ALA A 11 -2.86 5.38 -2.47
CA ALA A 11 -2.10 6.16 -1.50
C ALA A 11 -0.77 5.51 -1.12
N MET A 12 0.19 6.34 -0.73
CA MET A 12 1.42 5.93 -0.07
C MET A 12 1.80 6.94 1.01
N VAL A 13 1.94 6.47 2.23
CA VAL A 13 2.44 7.24 3.37
C VAL A 13 3.76 6.61 3.81
N SER A 14 4.87 7.32 3.63
CA SER A 14 6.19 6.76 3.92
C SER A 14 7.24 7.85 4.08
N ARG A 15 8.32 7.54 4.79
CA ARG A 15 9.55 8.34 4.66
C ARG A 15 10.08 8.21 3.24
N PHE A 16 10.50 9.29 2.63
CA PHE A 16 11.15 9.27 1.33
C PHE A 16 12.63 8.89 1.53
N ALA A 17 12.88 7.59 1.58
CA ALA A 17 14.18 7.04 1.88
C ALA A 17 14.53 5.90 0.92
N PRO A 18 15.82 5.64 0.69
CA PRO A 18 16.26 4.48 -0.08
C PRO A 18 15.61 3.20 0.45
N GLY A 19 15.21 2.32 -0.45
CA GLY A 19 14.57 1.05 -0.09
C GLY A 19 13.07 1.12 0.18
N LYS A 20 12.43 2.29 0.10
CA LYS A 20 10.95 2.40 0.17
C LYS A 20 10.27 2.29 -1.20
N GLY A 21 11.05 2.07 -2.27
CA GLY A 21 10.55 1.77 -3.60
C GLY A 21 10.16 2.98 -4.44
N PHE A 22 10.63 4.18 -4.09
CA PHE A 22 10.39 5.38 -4.91
C PHE A 22 11.04 5.29 -6.28
N ASP A 23 12.17 4.62 -6.39
CA ASP A 23 12.83 4.29 -7.66
C ASP A 23 11.94 3.43 -8.57
N LEU A 24 11.19 2.48 -8.02
CA LEU A 24 10.22 1.71 -8.79
C LEU A 24 9.03 2.58 -9.22
N ILE A 25 8.53 3.42 -8.30
CA ILE A 25 7.40 4.32 -8.57
C ILE A 25 7.80 5.34 -9.65
N GLU A 26 8.99 5.93 -9.57
CA GLU A 26 9.51 6.84 -10.59
C GLU A 26 9.55 6.19 -11.98
N GLY A 27 9.96 4.91 -12.04
CA GLY A 27 10.02 4.15 -13.28
C GLY A 27 8.66 3.83 -13.91
N MET A 28 7.53 3.94 -13.18
CA MET A 28 6.23 3.50 -13.70
C MET A 28 5.07 4.51 -13.56
N LEU A 29 5.16 5.51 -12.66
CA LEU A 29 4.01 6.35 -12.27
C LEU A 29 3.41 7.13 -13.44
N GLU A 30 4.24 7.74 -14.28
CA GLU A 30 3.75 8.54 -15.42
C GLU A 30 2.93 7.69 -16.40
N ARG A 31 3.35 6.45 -16.62
CA ARG A 31 2.62 5.48 -17.42
C ARG A 31 1.34 5.03 -16.72
N ALA A 32 1.42 4.69 -15.43
CA ALA A 32 0.29 4.20 -14.67
C ALA A 32 -0.89 5.20 -14.62
N VAL A 33 -0.61 6.48 -14.34
CA VAL A 33 -1.67 7.51 -14.29
C VAL A 33 -2.31 7.79 -15.64
N LYS A 34 -1.63 7.50 -16.76
CA LYS A 34 -2.18 7.64 -18.10
C LYS A 34 -3.03 6.44 -18.53
N GLU A 35 -2.67 5.24 -18.08
CA GLU A 35 -3.24 3.98 -18.60
C GLU A 35 -4.24 3.32 -17.64
N MET A 36 -4.18 3.57 -16.33
CA MET A 36 -4.93 2.80 -15.32
C MET A 36 -6.15 3.49 -14.72
N HIS A 37 -6.50 4.70 -15.14
CA HIS A 37 -7.64 5.45 -14.59
C HIS A 37 -7.59 5.59 -13.06
N ILE A 38 -6.43 6.01 -12.52
CA ILE A 38 -6.16 6.17 -11.10
C ILE A 38 -5.90 7.62 -10.70
N GLN A 39 -6.03 7.89 -9.41
CA GLN A 39 -5.44 9.05 -8.74
C GLN A 39 -4.44 8.55 -7.71
N VAL A 40 -3.33 9.25 -7.50
CA VAL A 40 -2.29 8.83 -6.56
C VAL A 40 -1.96 9.95 -5.59
N ALA A 41 -1.94 9.62 -4.30
CA ALA A 41 -1.59 10.53 -3.22
C ALA A 41 -0.36 10.05 -2.44
N PHE A 42 0.59 10.94 -2.26
CA PHE A 42 1.80 10.69 -1.48
C PHE A 42 1.86 11.59 -0.25
N LEU A 43 2.26 11.03 0.88
CA LEU A 43 2.53 11.78 2.11
C LEU A 43 3.87 11.31 2.70
N GLY A 44 4.75 12.25 2.97
CA GLY A 44 6.02 11.99 3.62
C GLY A 44 7.08 13.04 3.33
N SER A 45 8.30 12.76 3.77
CA SER A 45 9.47 13.60 3.49
C SER A 45 10.75 12.79 3.59
N GLY A 46 11.84 13.34 3.06
CA GLY A 46 13.17 12.74 3.20
C GLY A 46 14.12 13.07 2.07
N ASP A 47 14.27 12.21 1.07
CA ASP A 47 15.18 12.42 -0.04
C ASP A 47 14.76 13.63 -0.88
N PRO A 48 15.61 14.66 -1.04
CA PRO A 48 15.27 15.87 -1.79
C PRO A 48 14.96 15.61 -3.27
N HIS A 49 15.54 14.58 -3.88
CA HIS A 49 15.22 14.21 -5.25
C HIS A 49 13.77 13.71 -5.35
N VAL A 50 13.35 12.85 -4.42
CA VAL A 50 11.98 12.32 -4.38
C VAL A 50 10.97 13.45 -4.14
N GLU A 51 11.27 14.37 -3.22
CA GLU A 51 10.40 15.53 -2.93
C GLU A 51 10.23 16.42 -4.17
N TRP A 52 11.34 16.75 -4.83
CA TRP A 52 11.33 17.53 -6.07
C TRP A 52 10.57 16.82 -7.18
N TRP A 53 10.86 15.53 -7.39
CA TRP A 53 10.22 14.73 -8.45
C TRP A 53 8.70 14.61 -8.24
N LEU A 54 8.25 14.37 -7.02
CA LEU A 54 6.80 14.33 -6.70
C LEU A 54 6.14 15.69 -6.95
N GLY A 55 6.81 16.79 -6.63
CA GLY A 55 6.35 18.14 -6.96
C GLY A 55 6.18 18.34 -8.46
N GLU A 56 7.14 17.87 -9.27
CA GLU A 56 7.06 17.91 -10.73
C GLU A 56 5.91 17.03 -11.26
N MET A 57 5.71 15.84 -10.70
CA MET A 57 4.61 14.95 -11.09
C MET A 57 3.25 15.58 -10.79
N GLN A 58 3.07 16.20 -9.62
CA GLN A 58 1.84 16.92 -9.28
C GLN A 58 1.58 18.08 -10.23
N ARG A 59 2.62 18.82 -10.63
CA ARG A 59 2.52 19.93 -11.59
C ARG A 59 2.16 19.44 -13.00
N LYS A 60 2.71 18.29 -13.43
CA LYS A 60 2.43 17.70 -14.76
C LYS A 60 1.06 17.00 -14.82
N GLN A 61 0.57 16.49 -13.70
CA GLN A 61 -0.67 15.71 -13.59
C GLN A 61 -1.60 16.31 -12.52
N PRO A 62 -2.06 17.57 -12.70
CA PRO A 62 -2.83 18.27 -11.69
C PRO A 62 -4.16 17.56 -11.43
N GLY A 63 -4.49 17.39 -10.15
CA GLY A 63 -5.68 16.67 -9.71
C GLY A 63 -5.59 15.15 -9.77
N VAL A 64 -4.61 14.59 -10.50
CA VAL A 64 -4.38 13.14 -10.63
C VAL A 64 -3.26 12.68 -9.71
N VAL A 65 -2.16 13.41 -9.63
CA VAL A 65 -1.10 13.17 -8.65
C VAL A 65 -1.14 14.27 -7.61
N GLY A 66 -1.21 13.89 -6.34
CA GLY A 66 -1.13 14.79 -5.20
C GLY A 66 -0.01 14.36 -4.25
N ASN A 67 0.66 15.34 -3.64
CA ASN A 67 1.63 15.04 -2.59
C ASN A 67 1.55 16.08 -1.47
N TRP A 68 1.93 15.64 -0.27
CA TRP A 68 2.19 16.49 0.88
C TRP A 68 3.59 16.18 1.39
N ILE A 69 4.48 17.15 1.29
CA ILE A 69 5.86 17.00 1.77
C ILE A 69 5.91 17.40 3.24
N GLY A 70 6.19 16.44 4.10
CA GLY A 70 6.26 16.61 5.54
C GLY A 70 5.55 15.51 6.33
N TYR A 71 5.61 15.61 7.66
CA TYR A 71 4.85 14.75 8.57
C TYR A 71 3.48 15.37 8.84
N HIS A 72 2.42 14.56 8.72
CA HIS A 72 1.05 14.98 9.03
C HIS A 72 0.19 13.76 9.40
N GLU A 73 0.01 13.52 10.68
CA GLU A 73 -0.66 12.31 11.18
C GLU A 73 -2.13 12.24 10.76
N ASP A 74 -2.89 13.31 10.96
CA ASP A 74 -4.32 13.33 10.58
C ASP A 74 -4.51 13.08 9.08
N LEU A 75 -3.65 13.67 8.24
CA LEU A 75 -3.68 13.45 6.80
C LEU A 75 -3.32 11.99 6.44
N ALA A 76 -2.40 11.36 7.18
CA ALA A 76 -2.09 9.96 6.98
C ALA A 76 -3.34 9.08 7.20
N HIS A 77 -4.08 9.33 8.28
CA HIS A 77 -5.34 8.61 8.53
C HIS A 77 -6.40 8.88 7.46
N ILE A 78 -6.51 10.12 6.98
CA ILE A 78 -7.40 10.46 5.86
C ILE A 78 -7.00 9.69 4.58
N LEU A 79 -5.70 9.57 4.29
CA LEU A 79 -5.20 8.82 3.13
C LEU A 79 -5.46 7.33 3.26
N TYR A 80 -5.27 6.73 4.45
CA TYR A 80 -5.63 5.32 4.67
C TYR A 80 -7.14 5.09 4.46
N ALA A 81 -7.98 5.99 4.96
CA ALA A 81 -9.43 5.85 4.87
C ALA A 81 -9.99 6.19 3.48
N GLY A 82 -9.38 7.13 2.78
CA GLY A 82 -9.84 7.66 1.50
C GLY A 82 -9.23 6.98 0.28
N SER A 83 -8.33 6.02 0.47
CA SER A 83 -7.76 5.27 -0.66
C SER A 83 -8.40 3.89 -0.82
N ASP A 84 -8.41 3.42 -2.06
CA ASP A 84 -8.81 2.06 -2.42
C ASP A 84 -7.64 1.09 -2.31
N LEU A 85 -6.46 1.55 -2.73
CA LEU A 85 -5.21 0.81 -2.76
C LEU A 85 -4.12 1.54 -2.00
N TYR A 86 -3.27 0.78 -1.32
CA TYR A 86 -2.15 1.31 -0.55
C TYR A 86 -0.83 0.71 -0.99
N LEU A 87 0.13 1.55 -1.44
CA LEU A 87 1.41 1.11 -1.99
C LEU A 87 2.49 0.94 -0.91
N MET A 88 3.14 -0.22 -0.90
CA MET A 88 4.37 -0.48 -0.14
C MET A 88 5.37 -1.31 -0.96
N PRO A 89 5.99 -0.75 -1.99
CA PRO A 89 6.93 -1.45 -2.86
C PRO A 89 8.34 -1.53 -2.27
N SER A 90 8.45 -1.74 -0.98
CA SER A 90 9.72 -1.71 -0.24
C SER A 90 10.70 -2.78 -0.70
N LEU A 91 11.99 -2.42 -0.83
CA LEU A 91 13.08 -3.36 -1.04
C LEU A 91 13.24 -4.27 0.19
N PHE A 92 13.12 -3.69 1.36
CA PHE A 92 13.13 -4.42 2.63
C PHE A 92 12.19 -3.73 3.64
N GLU A 93 11.36 -4.53 4.33
CA GLU A 93 10.43 -4.03 5.36
C GLU A 93 10.41 -5.02 6.52
N PRO A 94 11.10 -4.74 7.63
CA PRO A 94 11.20 -5.67 8.75
C PRO A 94 9.85 -6.11 9.31
N CYS A 95 8.96 -5.17 9.52
CA CYS A 95 7.59 -5.40 10.01
C CYS A 95 6.57 -4.75 9.08
N GLY A 96 6.63 -3.42 8.96
CA GLY A 96 5.59 -2.59 8.35
C GLY A 96 4.37 -2.47 9.26
N LEU A 97 3.97 -1.24 9.54
CA LEU A 97 2.72 -0.95 10.27
C LEU A 97 1.67 -0.36 9.35
N SER A 98 2.10 0.44 8.39
CA SER A 98 1.20 1.22 7.54
C SER A 98 0.28 0.36 6.66
N GLN A 99 0.71 -0.85 6.21
CA GLN A 99 -0.20 -1.77 5.53
C GLN A 99 -1.31 -2.28 6.45
N MET A 100 -1.01 -2.50 7.75
CA MET A 100 -2.02 -2.92 8.71
C MET A 100 -3.01 -1.78 9.01
N TYR A 101 -2.51 -0.54 9.11
CA TYR A 101 -3.39 0.63 9.20
C TYR A 101 -4.27 0.76 7.96
N ALA A 102 -3.69 0.70 6.76
CA ALA A 102 -4.44 0.75 5.51
C ALA A 102 -5.52 -0.33 5.46
N MET A 103 -5.19 -1.58 5.78
CA MET A 103 -6.15 -2.68 5.88
C MET A 103 -7.27 -2.38 6.86
N ARG A 104 -6.97 -1.84 8.04
CA ARG A 104 -7.97 -1.49 9.05
C ARG A 104 -8.97 -0.45 8.56
N TYR A 105 -8.52 0.47 7.70
CA TYR A 105 -9.37 1.46 7.04
C TYR A 105 -10.02 0.96 5.74
N GLY A 106 -9.70 -0.25 5.29
CA GLY A 106 -10.28 -0.86 4.08
C GLY A 106 -9.54 -0.54 2.79
N SER A 107 -8.36 0.05 2.86
CA SER A 107 -7.47 0.22 1.71
C SER A 107 -6.66 -1.06 1.48
N LEU A 108 -6.73 -1.64 0.28
CA LEU A 108 -6.07 -2.91 -0.02
C LEU A 108 -4.59 -2.69 -0.35
N PRO A 109 -3.67 -3.42 0.31
CA PRO A 109 -2.25 -3.25 0.09
C PRO A 109 -1.78 -3.81 -1.25
N VAL A 110 -0.92 -3.05 -1.93
CA VAL A 110 -0.12 -3.49 -3.08
C VAL A 110 1.34 -3.46 -2.62
N VAL A 111 1.92 -4.62 -2.38
CA VAL A 111 3.18 -4.74 -1.67
C VAL A 111 4.18 -5.64 -2.40
N ARG A 112 5.47 -5.43 -2.13
CA ARG A 112 6.48 -6.42 -2.49
C ARG A 112 6.54 -7.50 -1.39
N ARG A 113 6.75 -8.77 -1.79
CA ARG A 113 6.93 -9.89 -0.87
C ARG A 113 8.28 -9.80 -0.18
N THR A 114 8.33 -9.16 0.99
CA THR A 114 9.55 -9.01 1.79
C THR A 114 9.21 -8.80 3.26
N GLY A 115 9.99 -9.43 4.16
CA GLY A 115 9.86 -9.29 5.61
C GLY A 115 8.41 -9.33 6.09
N GLY A 116 8.03 -8.43 6.98
CA GLY A 116 6.67 -8.38 7.54
C GLY A 116 5.54 -8.16 6.54
N LEU A 117 5.83 -7.67 5.33
CA LEU A 117 4.82 -7.60 4.28
C LEU A 117 4.44 -9.00 3.77
N ALA A 118 5.42 -9.90 3.67
CA ALA A 118 5.17 -11.30 3.30
C ALA A 118 4.36 -12.06 4.37
N ASP A 119 4.48 -11.65 5.64
CA ASP A 119 3.78 -12.27 6.77
C ASP A 119 2.37 -11.73 6.96
N THR A 120 2.10 -10.52 6.48
CA THR A 120 0.84 -9.80 6.75
C THR A 120 -0.08 -9.65 5.55
N VAL A 121 0.43 -9.83 4.32
CA VAL A 121 -0.37 -9.66 3.09
C VAL A 121 -0.36 -10.93 2.26
N TRP A 122 -1.53 -11.53 2.08
CA TRP A 122 -1.72 -12.69 1.21
C TRP A 122 -2.25 -12.25 -0.14
N ASN A 123 -1.59 -12.78 -1.19
CA ASN A 123 -1.91 -12.39 -2.55
C ASN A 123 -3.34 -12.76 -2.94
N TYR A 124 -4.00 -11.86 -3.62
CA TYR A 124 -5.33 -12.07 -4.18
C TYR A 124 -5.38 -13.31 -5.09
N GLN A 125 -6.48 -14.06 -4.99
CA GLN A 125 -6.76 -15.27 -5.77
C GLN A 125 -7.99 -15.03 -6.65
N GLU A 126 -7.79 -15.02 -7.96
CA GLU A 126 -8.86 -14.68 -8.90
C GLU A 126 -10.01 -15.70 -8.96
N TRP A 127 -9.73 -16.97 -8.66
CA TRP A 127 -10.73 -18.05 -8.82
C TRP A 127 -11.80 -18.07 -7.72
N ASP A 128 -11.49 -17.56 -6.53
CA ASP A 128 -12.40 -17.57 -5.37
C ASP A 128 -12.53 -16.23 -4.65
N GLY A 129 -11.77 -15.20 -5.08
CA GLY A 129 -11.71 -13.91 -4.41
C GLY A 129 -10.97 -13.92 -3.07
N GLY A 130 -10.17 -14.96 -2.80
CA GLY A 130 -9.32 -15.08 -1.62
C GLY A 130 -8.19 -14.06 -1.59
N GLY A 131 -7.40 -14.09 -0.49
CA GLY A 131 -6.34 -13.12 -0.26
C GLY A 131 -6.82 -11.82 0.37
N ASP A 132 -5.91 -10.89 0.61
CA ASP A 132 -6.18 -9.62 1.31
C ASP A 132 -5.36 -8.43 0.77
N GLY A 133 -4.68 -8.63 -0.36
CA GLY A 133 -3.92 -7.62 -1.07
C GLY A 133 -3.30 -8.16 -2.35
N PHE A 134 -2.43 -7.39 -2.95
CA PHE A 134 -1.75 -7.72 -4.21
C PHE A 134 -0.25 -7.73 -3.99
N VAL A 135 0.41 -8.81 -4.37
CA VAL A 135 1.80 -9.07 -4.00
C VAL A 135 2.65 -9.34 -5.24
N PHE A 136 3.79 -8.66 -5.36
CA PHE A 136 4.81 -8.93 -6.37
C PHE A 136 6.14 -9.34 -5.72
N ASP A 137 6.97 -10.05 -6.46
CA ASP A 137 8.22 -10.63 -5.96
C ASP A 137 9.45 -9.84 -6.41
N ASP A 138 9.58 -9.59 -7.71
CA ASP A 138 10.75 -8.95 -8.29
C ASP A 138 10.79 -7.45 -8.00
N TYR A 139 11.91 -6.95 -7.47
CA TYR A 139 12.12 -5.51 -7.25
C TYR A 139 12.38 -4.80 -8.57
N ARG A 140 11.31 -4.57 -9.35
CA ARG A 140 11.32 -3.92 -10.67
C ARG A 140 10.08 -3.05 -10.85
N ALA A 141 10.24 -1.95 -11.57
CA ALA A 141 9.14 -1.04 -11.90
C ALA A 141 8.01 -1.73 -12.68
N GLU A 142 8.37 -2.64 -13.61
CA GLU A 142 7.40 -3.43 -14.37
C GLU A 142 6.57 -4.36 -13.47
N SER A 143 7.20 -5.02 -12.49
CA SER A 143 6.49 -5.90 -11.57
C SER A 143 5.48 -5.13 -10.73
N LEU A 144 5.86 -3.96 -10.22
CA LEU A 144 4.94 -3.05 -9.54
C LEU A 144 3.83 -2.55 -10.47
N TYR A 145 4.18 -2.13 -11.70
CA TYR A 145 3.22 -1.65 -12.69
C TYR A 145 2.13 -2.69 -12.99
N TYR A 146 2.51 -3.93 -13.31
CA TYR A 146 1.54 -4.98 -13.65
C TYR A 146 0.72 -5.39 -12.42
N THR A 147 1.31 -5.43 -11.24
CA THR A 147 0.57 -5.76 -10.00
C THR A 147 -0.41 -4.66 -9.63
N LEU A 148 -0.03 -3.40 -9.76
CA LEU A 148 -0.95 -2.27 -9.60
C LEU A 148 -2.08 -2.33 -10.64
N GLY A 149 -1.77 -2.59 -11.90
CA GLY A 149 -2.76 -2.76 -12.97
C GLY A 149 -3.74 -3.88 -12.68
N TRP A 150 -3.25 -5.01 -12.15
CA TRP A 150 -4.10 -6.13 -11.71
C TRP A 150 -5.02 -5.73 -10.54
N ALA A 151 -4.51 -4.98 -9.57
CA ALA A 151 -5.31 -4.46 -8.46
C ALA A 151 -6.40 -3.49 -8.95
N VAL A 152 -6.05 -2.59 -9.86
CA VAL A 152 -6.98 -1.62 -10.47
C VAL A 152 -8.04 -2.32 -11.33
N SER A 153 -7.66 -3.31 -12.14
CA SER A 153 -8.62 -4.10 -12.91
C SER A 153 -9.58 -4.88 -12.00
N THR A 154 -9.07 -5.40 -10.88
CA THR A 154 -9.91 -6.07 -9.87
C THR A 154 -10.92 -5.08 -9.25
N PHE A 155 -10.51 -3.84 -9.00
CA PHE A 155 -11.40 -2.79 -8.49
C PHE A 155 -12.56 -2.52 -9.46
N PHE A 156 -12.29 -2.38 -10.76
CA PHE A 156 -13.31 -2.06 -11.77
C PHE A 156 -14.09 -3.27 -12.26
N ASP A 157 -13.39 -4.37 -12.59
CA ASP A 157 -13.98 -5.50 -13.30
C ASP A 157 -14.54 -6.57 -12.35
N ARG A 158 -14.08 -6.60 -11.09
CA ARG A 158 -14.47 -7.58 -10.07
C ARG A 158 -14.84 -6.93 -8.73
N PRO A 159 -15.79 -5.97 -8.75
CA PRO A 159 -16.09 -5.15 -7.57
C PRO A 159 -16.60 -5.96 -6.37
N GLN A 160 -17.16 -7.15 -6.60
CA GLN A 160 -17.59 -8.03 -5.50
C GLN A 160 -16.40 -8.67 -4.79
N HIS A 161 -15.37 -9.15 -5.53
CA HIS A 161 -14.13 -9.64 -4.95
C HIS A 161 -13.42 -8.54 -4.18
N PHE A 162 -13.31 -7.35 -4.78
CA PHE A 162 -12.68 -6.20 -4.15
C PHE A 162 -13.38 -5.83 -2.83
N ARG A 163 -14.70 -5.74 -2.81
CA ARG A 163 -15.48 -5.49 -1.59
C ARG A 163 -15.32 -6.59 -0.55
N SER A 164 -15.31 -7.85 -0.95
CA SER A 164 -15.11 -8.98 -0.03
C SER A 164 -13.72 -8.94 0.61
N MET A 165 -12.67 -8.63 -0.15
CA MET A 165 -11.32 -8.41 0.39
C MET A 165 -11.30 -7.24 1.38
N ARG A 166 -11.92 -6.11 1.03
CA ARG A 166 -12.02 -4.93 1.90
C ARG A 166 -12.67 -5.26 3.25
N HIS A 167 -13.80 -5.97 3.24
CA HIS A 167 -14.44 -6.43 4.47
C HIS A 167 -13.54 -7.35 5.28
N ARG A 168 -12.84 -8.26 4.62
CA ARG A 168 -11.95 -9.23 5.26
C ARG A 168 -10.77 -8.55 5.96
N VAL A 169 -10.10 -7.61 5.27
CA VAL A 169 -8.95 -6.89 5.86
C VAL A 169 -9.36 -5.99 7.01
N MET A 170 -10.52 -5.33 6.94
CA MET A 170 -11.05 -4.51 8.03
C MET A 170 -11.39 -5.32 9.29
N SER A 171 -11.70 -6.60 9.13
CA SER A 171 -12.03 -7.52 10.22
C SER A 171 -10.81 -8.20 10.84
N ARG A 172 -9.61 -8.06 10.24
CA ARG A 172 -8.38 -8.64 10.80
C ARG A 172 -8.01 -7.97 12.11
N ASP A 173 -7.68 -8.79 13.07
CA ASP A 173 -7.17 -8.34 14.36
C ASP A 173 -5.63 -8.33 14.34
N PHE A 174 -5.05 -7.13 14.47
CA PHE A 174 -3.62 -6.89 14.60
C PHE A 174 -3.27 -6.36 15.99
N SER A 175 -4.15 -6.53 16.97
CA SER A 175 -3.93 -6.06 18.34
C SER A 175 -2.93 -6.92 19.09
N TRP A 176 -2.38 -6.36 20.16
CA TRP A 176 -1.56 -7.11 21.09
C TRP A 176 -2.32 -8.25 21.79
N ASP A 177 -3.63 -8.10 21.97
CA ASP A 177 -4.47 -9.14 22.61
C ASP A 177 -4.47 -10.43 21.77
N ALA A 178 -4.38 -10.32 20.44
CA ALA A 178 -4.28 -11.47 19.54
C ALA A 178 -2.92 -12.19 19.61
N ASP A 179 -1.84 -11.46 19.92
CA ASP A 179 -0.46 -11.98 19.83
C ASP A 179 0.24 -12.20 21.18
N VAL A 180 -0.25 -11.62 22.28
CA VAL A 180 0.41 -11.69 23.60
C VAL A 180 0.65 -13.13 24.06
N GLY A 181 -0.27 -14.06 23.80
CA GLY A 181 -0.12 -15.46 24.15
C GLY A 181 1.12 -16.13 23.53
N LYS A 182 1.48 -15.76 22.30
CA LYS A 182 2.69 -16.27 21.63
C LYS A 182 3.97 -15.80 22.34
N TYR A 183 3.98 -14.55 22.83
CA TYR A 183 5.11 -14.03 23.63
C TYR A 183 5.22 -14.73 24.99
N GLU A 184 4.08 -14.95 25.67
CA GLU A 184 4.06 -15.70 26.92
C GLU A 184 4.61 -17.11 26.74
N ASP A 185 4.25 -17.80 25.67
CA ASP A 185 4.75 -19.17 25.39
C ASP A 185 6.26 -19.17 25.14
N VAL A 186 6.82 -18.17 24.47
CA VAL A 186 8.28 -18.02 24.32
C VAL A 186 8.95 -17.83 25.70
N TYR A 187 8.39 -16.98 26.57
CA TYR A 187 8.94 -16.77 27.91
C TYR A 187 8.84 -18.03 28.76
N ARG A 188 7.70 -18.72 28.74
CA ARG A 188 7.55 -20.02 29.47
C ARG A 188 8.56 -21.05 29.00
N HIS A 189 8.78 -21.15 27.69
CA HIS A 189 9.77 -22.07 27.12
C HIS A 189 11.21 -21.71 27.54
N ALA A 190 11.54 -20.42 27.59
CA ALA A 190 12.86 -19.96 28.00
C ALA A 190 13.14 -20.20 29.48
N ILE A 191 12.13 -20.11 30.36
CA ILE A 191 12.25 -20.35 31.79
C ILE A 191 12.35 -21.86 32.11
N ALA A 192 11.74 -22.72 31.28
CA ALA A 192 11.73 -24.17 31.47
C ALA A 192 13.04 -24.88 31.06
N LYS A 193 14.00 -24.15 30.50
CA LYS A 193 15.37 -24.60 30.17
C LYS A 193 16.34 -24.28 31.30
#